data_afa30f7838742c577173dc0f2ddff851
#
_entry.id   afa30f7838742c577173dc0f2ddff851
#
_cell.length_a   1.000
_cell.length_b   1.000
_cell.length_c   1.000
_cell.angle_alpha   90.00
_cell.angle_beta   90.00
_cell.angle_gamma   90.00
#
_symmetry.space_group_name_H-M   'P 1'
#
loop_
_entity.id
_entity.type
_entity.pdbx_description
1 polymer ?
#
loop_
_entity_poly.entity_id
_entity_poly.type
_entity_poly.pdbx_seq_one_letter_code
_entity_poly.pdbx_strand_id
1 'polypeptide(L)'
;SLDKTLADYFPELVGRIANADKITLRMMVKHRSGIPNLTDTPNFWSDPPQNSKEALELILDLPADFEPDKKYRYSNTNYLLISELIEKIVGYNKFQYIKEEILTPLGLKNTFGSINEVNHDDVMSGYYVGIEEDIKNSAYGSKLTSMIASAEDVGIFLRALNDGSLFEEGEQEIYSSIYVYN
;
A
#
# COMPACT_ATOMS: atom_id res chain seq x y z
N SER A 1 -6.36 -8.65 -13.80
CA SER A 1 -5.51 -8.01 -14.84
C SER A 1 -5.13 -6.61 -14.41
N LEU A 2 -3.89 -6.21 -14.66
CA LEU A 2 -3.40 -4.85 -14.38
C LEU A 2 -4.06 -3.77 -15.27
N ASP A 3 -4.66 -4.17 -16.37
CA ASP A 3 -5.22 -3.25 -17.37
C ASP A 3 -6.73 -3.02 -17.21
N LYS A 4 -7.36 -3.70 -16.24
CA LYS A 4 -8.72 -3.39 -15.80
C LYS A 4 -8.76 -2.08 -15.01
N THR A 5 -9.88 -1.38 -15.11
CA THR A 5 -10.06 -0.08 -14.48
C THR A 5 -10.46 -0.18 -13.01
N LEU A 6 -10.33 0.94 -12.30
CA LEU A 6 -10.85 1.06 -10.93
C LEU A 6 -12.36 0.78 -10.90
N ALA A 7 -13.10 1.24 -11.91
CA ALA A 7 -14.53 1.00 -12.06
C ALA A 7 -14.89 -0.48 -12.25
N ASP A 8 -14.02 -1.28 -12.91
CA ASP A 8 -14.23 -2.72 -13.04
C ASP A 8 -14.15 -3.47 -11.70
N TYR A 9 -13.33 -2.96 -10.78
CA TYR A 9 -13.12 -3.56 -9.47
C TYR A 9 -14.03 -2.98 -8.38
N PHE A 10 -14.29 -1.67 -8.45
CA PHE A 10 -15.06 -0.90 -7.49
C PHE A 10 -16.09 -0.01 -8.21
N PRO A 11 -17.14 -0.61 -8.79
CA PRO A 11 -18.16 0.15 -9.52
C PRO A 11 -18.86 1.21 -8.64
N GLU A 12 -18.87 1.01 -7.31
CA GLU A 12 -19.41 1.95 -6.33
C GLU A 12 -18.61 3.25 -6.22
N LEU A 13 -17.36 3.28 -6.70
CA LEU A 13 -16.51 4.48 -6.70
C LEU A 13 -16.66 5.33 -7.96
N VAL A 14 -17.44 4.86 -8.94
CA VAL A 14 -17.74 5.64 -10.14
C VAL A 14 -18.55 6.90 -9.76
N GLY A 15 -18.05 8.05 -10.18
CA GLY A 15 -18.62 9.34 -9.81
C GLY A 15 -18.18 9.89 -8.46
N ARG A 16 -17.53 9.04 -7.61
CA ARG A 16 -16.95 9.44 -6.33
C ARG A 16 -15.43 9.67 -6.43
N ILE A 17 -14.75 8.89 -7.28
CA ILE A 17 -13.35 9.12 -7.66
C ILE A 17 -13.33 9.57 -9.12
N ALA A 18 -12.73 10.73 -9.35
CA ALA A 18 -12.60 11.28 -10.70
C ALA A 18 -11.83 10.33 -11.62
N ASN A 19 -12.32 10.10 -12.83
CA ASN A 19 -11.73 9.20 -13.83
C ASN A 19 -11.64 7.71 -13.43
N ALA A 20 -12.46 7.23 -12.49
CA ALA A 20 -12.45 5.82 -12.06
C ALA A 20 -12.61 4.83 -13.23
N ASP A 21 -13.31 5.21 -14.27
CA ASP A 21 -13.53 4.46 -15.51
C ASP A 21 -12.31 4.41 -16.45
N LYS A 22 -11.30 5.25 -16.21
CA LYS A 22 -10.08 5.36 -17.02
C LYS A 22 -8.82 4.90 -16.27
N ILE A 23 -8.84 4.99 -14.94
CA ILE A 23 -7.70 4.64 -14.10
C ILE A 23 -7.55 3.13 -14.05
N THR A 24 -6.46 2.60 -14.58
CA THR A 24 -6.15 1.18 -14.50
C THR A 24 -5.38 0.83 -13.23
N LEU A 25 -5.41 -0.46 -12.83
CA LEU A 25 -4.60 -0.95 -11.71
C LEU A 25 -3.11 -0.70 -11.96
N ARG A 26 -2.64 -0.84 -13.20
CA ARG A 26 -1.27 -0.51 -13.61
C ARG A 26 -0.91 0.95 -13.31
N MET A 27 -1.79 1.89 -13.61
CA MET A 27 -1.58 3.32 -13.30
C MET A 27 -1.52 3.58 -11.80
N MET A 28 -2.33 2.86 -11.01
CA MET A 28 -2.31 2.97 -9.55
C MET A 28 -0.98 2.46 -8.97
N VAL A 29 -0.51 1.28 -9.39
CA VAL A 29 0.78 0.71 -8.93
C VAL A 29 1.95 1.62 -9.31
N LYS A 30 1.88 2.29 -10.48
CA LYS A 30 2.91 3.23 -10.97
C LYS A 30 2.76 4.66 -10.42
N HIS A 31 1.80 4.95 -9.58
CA HIS A 31 1.47 6.31 -9.10
C HIS A 31 1.19 7.31 -10.23
N ARG A 32 0.53 6.85 -11.29
CA ARG A 32 0.12 7.66 -12.46
C ARG A 32 -1.40 7.81 -12.59
N SER A 33 -2.13 7.49 -11.53
CA SER A 33 -3.61 7.52 -11.53
C SER A 33 -4.20 8.93 -11.50
N GLY A 34 -3.53 9.89 -10.87
CA GLY A 34 -4.08 11.22 -10.57
C GLY A 34 -5.05 11.24 -9.38
N ILE A 35 -5.20 10.12 -8.65
CA ILE A 35 -6.02 10.07 -7.42
C ILE A 35 -5.31 10.88 -6.33
N PRO A 36 -6.00 11.83 -5.66
CA PRO A 36 -5.45 12.60 -4.57
C PRO A 36 -4.86 11.73 -3.46
N ASN A 37 -3.78 12.18 -2.85
CA ASN A 37 -3.15 11.48 -1.75
C ASN A 37 -3.88 11.78 -0.43
N LEU A 38 -4.41 10.75 0.21
CA LEU A 38 -5.17 10.88 1.47
C LEU A 38 -4.37 11.53 2.61
N THR A 39 -3.04 11.34 2.61
CA THR A 39 -2.18 11.93 3.66
C THR A 39 -1.94 13.43 3.48
N ASP A 40 -2.33 14.00 2.32
CA ASP A 40 -2.23 15.44 2.04
C ASP A 40 -3.54 16.18 2.42
N THR A 41 -4.56 15.44 2.87
CA THR A 41 -5.84 16.04 3.28
C THR A 41 -5.71 16.76 4.63
N PRO A 42 -6.50 17.83 4.87
CA PRO A 42 -6.48 18.52 6.14
C PRO A 42 -6.73 17.59 7.32
N ASN A 43 -6.01 17.79 8.39
CA ASN A 43 -6.14 17.05 9.65
C ASN A 43 -5.79 15.55 9.60
N PHE A 44 -5.33 14.99 8.49
CA PHE A 44 -4.94 13.58 8.44
C PHE A 44 -3.98 13.19 9.57
N TRP A 45 -3.00 14.03 9.86
CA TRP A 45 -1.97 13.75 10.85
C TRP A 45 -2.38 14.09 12.28
N SER A 46 -3.33 14.99 12.47
CA SER A 46 -3.85 15.38 13.81
C SER A 46 -5.02 14.49 14.25
N ASP A 47 -5.80 13.98 13.30
CA ASP A 47 -6.94 13.09 13.54
C ASP A 47 -6.99 12.00 12.47
N PRO A 48 -6.06 11.02 12.55
CA PRO A 48 -5.92 10.01 11.53
C PRO A 48 -7.13 9.06 11.48
N PRO A 49 -7.54 8.63 10.28
CA PRO A 49 -8.65 7.70 10.11
C PRO A 49 -8.38 6.37 10.83
N GLN A 50 -9.43 5.75 11.35
CA GLN A 50 -9.32 4.53 12.16
C GLN A 50 -9.31 3.26 11.30
N ASN A 51 -9.77 3.34 10.05
CA ASN A 51 -9.89 2.21 9.12
C ASN A 51 -9.83 2.70 7.67
N SER A 52 -9.72 1.75 6.73
CA SER A 52 -9.64 2.02 5.29
C SER A 52 -10.83 2.80 4.74
N LYS A 53 -12.02 2.54 5.26
CA LYS A 53 -13.23 3.24 4.81
C LYS A 53 -13.19 4.72 5.16
N GLU A 54 -12.87 5.04 6.40
CA GLU A 54 -12.68 6.44 6.83
C GLU A 54 -11.55 7.11 6.07
N ALA A 55 -10.46 6.39 5.82
CA ALA A 55 -9.33 6.89 5.03
C ALA A 55 -9.74 7.21 3.58
N LEU A 56 -10.57 6.37 2.97
CA LEU A 56 -11.06 6.59 1.61
C LEU A 56 -12.03 7.78 1.55
N GLU A 57 -12.91 7.96 2.55
CA GLU A 57 -13.84 9.09 2.60
C GLU A 57 -13.13 10.46 2.55
N LEU A 58 -11.87 10.54 3.00
CA LEU A 58 -11.10 11.79 2.95
C LEU A 58 -10.85 12.31 1.53
N ILE A 59 -10.89 11.43 0.52
CA ILE A 59 -10.54 11.78 -0.87
C ILE A 59 -11.71 11.63 -1.84
N LEU A 60 -12.83 11.08 -1.40
CA LEU A 60 -14.00 10.97 -2.25
C LEU A 60 -14.51 12.37 -2.64
N ASP A 61 -15.00 12.47 -3.86
CA ASP A 61 -15.54 13.69 -4.45
C ASP A 61 -14.53 14.83 -4.63
N LEU A 62 -13.23 14.58 -4.35
CA LEU A 62 -12.18 15.55 -4.66
C LEU A 62 -11.84 15.53 -6.17
N PRO A 63 -11.41 16.65 -6.73
CA PRO A 63 -10.92 16.69 -8.10
C PRO A 63 -9.64 15.85 -8.24
N ALA A 64 -9.43 15.26 -9.41
CA ALA A 64 -8.16 14.59 -9.71
C ALA A 64 -7.00 15.60 -9.71
N ASP A 65 -5.83 15.17 -9.22
CA ASP A 65 -4.61 15.97 -9.27
C ASP A 65 -4.15 16.23 -10.71
N PHE A 66 -4.41 15.26 -11.59
CA PHE A 66 -4.14 15.30 -13.03
C PHE A 66 -4.90 14.18 -13.76
N GLU A 67 -5.00 14.28 -15.07
CA GLU A 67 -5.58 13.23 -15.91
C GLU A 67 -4.75 11.92 -15.85
N PRO A 68 -5.39 10.75 -15.84
CA PRO A 68 -4.72 9.47 -15.76
C PRO A 68 -3.60 9.33 -16.79
N ASP A 69 -2.47 8.79 -16.34
CA ASP A 69 -1.23 8.56 -17.10
C ASP A 69 -0.49 9.81 -17.61
N LYS A 70 -0.93 11.01 -17.27
CA LYS A 70 -0.27 12.25 -17.73
C LYS A 70 0.92 12.68 -16.87
N LYS A 71 0.93 12.30 -15.58
CA LYS A 71 2.01 12.67 -14.65
C LYS A 71 2.26 11.54 -13.66
N TYR A 72 3.35 11.64 -12.93
CA TYR A 72 3.67 10.85 -11.75
C TYR A 72 3.44 11.72 -10.50
N ARG A 73 2.72 11.18 -9.52
CA ARG A 73 2.64 11.71 -8.15
C ARG A 73 2.36 10.56 -7.20
N TYR A 74 3.23 10.37 -6.23
CA TYR A 74 3.02 9.39 -5.17
C TYR A 74 1.69 9.64 -4.46
N SER A 75 0.89 8.60 -4.26
CA SER A 75 -0.37 8.67 -3.53
C SER A 75 -0.58 7.38 -2.74
N ASN A 76 -0.69 7.52 -1.42
CA ASN A 76 -1.03 6.41 -0.53
C ASN A 76 -2.42 5.83 -0.82
N THR A 77 -3.33 6.64 -1.37
CA THR A 77 -4.67 6.20 -1.77
C THR A 77 -4.62 5.08 -2.81
N ASN A 78 -3.66 5.11 -3.74
CA ASN A 78 -3.51 4.02 -4.69
C ASN A 78 -3.29 2.67 -3.98
N TYR A 79 -2.39 2.63 -3.02
CA TYR A 79 -2.06 1.40 -2.30
C TYR A 79 -3.12 1.01 -1.26
N LEU A 80 -3.88 1.96 -0.73
CA LEU A 80 -5.08 1.67 0.04
C LEU A 80 -6.09 0.88 -0.82
N LEU A 81 -6.43 1.38 -2.00
CA LEU A 81 -7.35 0.72 -2.93
C LEU A 81 -6.83 -0.62 -3.44
N ILE A 82 -5.53 -0.74 -3.71
CA ILE A 82 -4.90 -2.03 -4.06
C ILE A 82 -5.03 -3.02 -2.91
N SER A 83 -4.82 -2.58 -1.68
CA SER A 83 -4.99 -3.42 -0.49
C SER A 83 -6.41 -3.95 -0.34
N GLU A 84 -7.41 -3.08 -0.49
CA GLU A 84 -8.83 -3.46 -0.47
C GLU A 84 -9.15 -4.43 -1.61
N LEU A 85 -8.57 -4.23 -2.80
CA LEU A 85 -8.74 -5.12 -3.93
C LEU A 85 -8.17 -6.51 -3.65
N ILE A 86 -6.99 -6.61 -3.05
CA ILE A 86 -6.39 -7.89 -2.68
C ILE A 86 -7.34 -8.63 -1.73
N GLU A 87 -7.80 -7.99 -0.65
CA GLU A 87 -8.73 -8.61 0.30
C GLU A 87 -10.06 -9.01 -0.35
N LYS A 88 -10.58 -8.22 -1.28
CA LYS A 88 -11.77 -8.54 -2.08
C LYS A 88 -11.60 -9.79 -2.95
N ILE A 89 -10.40 -9.97 -3.52
CA ILE A 89 -10.10 -11.11 -4.40
C ILE A 89 -9.84 -12.38 -3.57
N VAL A 90 -9.04 -12.30 -2.52
CA VAL A 90 -8.67 -13.48 -1.72
C VAL A 90 -9.76 -13.87 -0.73
N GLY A 91 -10.64 -12.93 -0.33
CA GLY A 91 -11.75 -13.17 0.59
C GLY A 91 -11.36 -13.19 2.07
N TYR A 92 -10.11 -12.85 2.39
CA TYR A 92 -9.59 -12.75 3.75
C TYR A 92 -8.51 -11.65 3.85
N ASN A 93 -7.96 -11.45 5.06
CA ASN A 93 -7.00 -10.38 5.33
C ASN A 93 -5.74 -10.50 4.47
N LYS A 94 -5.33 -9.40 3.83
CA LYS A 94 -4.15 -9.34 2.96
C LYS A 94 -2.84 -9.77 3.62
N PHE A 95 -2.68 -9.48 4.91
CA PHE A 95 -1.46 -9.87 5.64
C PHE A 95 -1.37 -11.38 5.86
N GLN A 96 -2.52 -12.06 6.01
CA GLN A 96 -2.55 -13.51 6.01
C GLN A 96 -2.10 -14.06 4.65
N TYR A 97 -2.61 -13.50 3.54
CA TYR A 97 -2.19 -13.87 2.19
C TYR A 97 -0.68 -13.66 2.00
N ILE A 98 -0.16 -12.47 2.35
CA ILE A 98 1.27 -12.17 2.26
C ILE A 98 2.09 -13.15 3.09
N LYS A 99 1.64 -13.49 4.30
CA LYS A 99 2.32 -14.44 5.19
C LYS A 99 2.38 -15.83 4.59
N GLU A 100 1.29 -16.32 4.02
CA GLU A 100 1.19 -17.67 3.46
C GLU A 100 1.97 -17.79 2.14
N GLU A 101 1.83 -16.82 1.25
CA GLU A 101 2.37 -16.90 -0.12
C GLU A 101 3.79 -16.31 -0.26
N ILE A 102 4.22 -15.44 0.66
CA ILE A 102 5.50 -14.75 0.54
C ILE A 102 6.40 -15.01 1.75
N LEU A 103 5.94 -14.64 2.96
CA LEU A 103 6.82 -14.64 4.12
C LEU A 103 7.23 -16.05 4.53
N THR A 104 6.29 -16.97 4.57
CA THR A 104 6.54 -18.36 4.98
C THR A 104 7.43 -19.10 3.98
N PRO A 105 7.18 -19.06 2.66
CA PRO A 105 8.05 -19.68 1.67
C PRO A 105 9.49 -19.14 1.67
N LEU A 106 9.66 -17.85 1.91
CA LEU A 106 10.99 -17.22 1.99
C LEU A 106 11.67 -17.37 3.37
N GLY A 107 10.98 -17.92 4.37
CA GLY A 107 11.48 -18.07 5.72
C GLY A 107 11.60 -16.76 6.51
N LEU A 108 10.81 -15.72 6.16
CA LEU A 108 10.82 -14.40 6.79
C LEU A 108 10.03 -14.44 8.11
N LYS A 109 10.72 -14.80 9.19
CA LYS A 109 10.10 -15.06 10.49
C LYS A 109 9.96 -13.81 11.36
N ASN A 110 10.66 -12.73 11.02
CA ASN A 110 10.69 -11.48 11.74
C ASN A 110 10.04 -10.35 10.93
N THR A 111 8.99 -10.69 10.18
CA THR A 111 8.16 -9.76 9.40
C THR A 111 6.71 -9.95 9.78
N PHE A 112 6.05 -8.86 10.19
CA PHE A 112 4.73 -8.86 10.79
C PHE A 112 3.82 -7.82 10.13
N GLY A 113 2.52 -8.10 10.05
CA GLY A 113 1.52 -7.22 9.46
C GLY A 113 1.04 -6.11 10.40
N SER A 114 1.34 -6.21 11.71
CA SER A 114 0.88 -5.24 12.71
C SER A 114 1.87 -5.13 13.85
N ILE A 115 1.97 -3.94 14.45
CA ILE A 115 2.72 -3.69 15.69
C ILE A 115 2.21 -4.55 16.86
N ASN A 116 0.95 -4.97 16.82
CA ASN A 116 0.35 -5.80 17.86
C ASN A 116 0.84 -7.27 17.83
N GLU A 117 1.55 -7.67 16.78
CA GLU A 117 2.11 -9.02 16.63
C GLU A 117 3.53 -9.12 17.20
N VAL A 118 4.14 -8.00 17.61
CA VAL A 118 5.51 -7.95 18.10
C VAL A 118 5.57 -7.44 19.54
N ASN A 119 6.64 -7.83 20.26
CA ASN A 119 6.92 -7.16 21.51
C ASN A 119 7.46 -5.77 21.22
N HIS A 120 6.83 -4.73 21.78
CA HIS A 120 7.24 -3.34 21.60
C HIS A 120 8.70 -3.07 21.97
N ASP A 121 9.25 -3.80 22.95
CA ASP A 121 10.65 -3.64 23.37
C ASP A 121 11.64 -4.09 22.30
N ASP A 122 11.22 -4.99 21.39
CA ASP A 122 12.04 -5.48 20.29
C ASP A 122 11.97 -4.56 19.05
N VAL A 123 11.05 -3.58 19.06
CA VAL A 123 10.93 -2.61 17.96
C VAL A 123 11.88 -1.45 18.20
N MET A 124 12.70 -1.14 17.20
CA MET A 124 13.62 -0.01 17.25
C MET A 124 12.87 1.31 17.45
N SER A 125 13.37 2.14 18.35
CA SER A 125 12.85 3.48 18.60
C SER A 125 13.00 4.37 17.38
N GLY A 126 11.97 5.17 17.09
CA GLY A 126 11.96 6.14 16.00
C GLY A 126 11.60 7.53 16.52
N TYR A 127 12.28 8.53 16.01
CA TYR A 127 12.07 9.92 16.42
C TYR A 127 11.83 10.82 15.21
N TYR A 128 10.89 11.72 15.35
CA TYR A 128 10.65 12.76 14.36
C TYR A 128 11.35 14.05 14.78
N VAL A 129 11.96 14.75 13.86
CA VAL A 129 12.66 16.00 14.19
C VAL A 129 11.70 17.00 14.83
N GLY A 130 12.00 17.40 16.06
CA GLY A 130 11.15 18.32 16.86
C GLY A 130 10.09 17.64 17.73
N ILE A 131 10.03 16.31 17.76
CA ILE A 131 9.17 15.52 18.65
C ILE A 131 10.08 14.67 19.53
N GLU A 132 10.01 14.85 20.86
CA GLU A 132 10.85 14.09 21.82
C GLU A 132 10.32 12.68 22.07
N GLU A 133 9.02 12.42 21.78
CA GLU A 133 8.40 11.13 22.01
C GLU A 133 8.82 10.10 20.97
N ASP A 134 9.02 8.87 21.42
CA ASP A 134 9.27 7.73 20.56
C ASP A 134 8.03 7.40 19.72
N ILE A 135 8.16 7.47 18.39
CA ILE A 135 7.04 7.27 17.44
C ILE A 135 6.41 5.89 17.60
N LYS A 136 7.18 4.86 17.99
CA LYS A 136 6.63 3.52 18.20
C LYS A 136 5.51 3.46 19.25
N ASN A 137 5.52 4.41 20.20
CA ASN A 137 4.51 4.52 21.25
C ASN A 137 3.32 5.41 20.86
N SER A 138 3.40 6.09 19.72
CA SER A 138 2.34 6.96 19.25
C SER A 138 1.20 6.17 18.60
N ALA A 139 0.04 6.81 18.49
CA ALA A 139 -1.11 6.27 17.75
C ALA A 139 -0.79 5.97 16.28
N TYR A 140 0.27 6.54 15.73
CA TYR A 140 0.76 6.26 14.37
C TYR A 140 1.26 4.83 14.20
N GLY A 141 1.98 4.29 15.16
CA GLY A 141 2.48 2.91 15.10
C GLY A 141 1.37 1.86 15.05
N SER A 142 0.20 2.15 15.64
CA SER A 142 -0.93 1.22 15.69
C SER A 142 -1.94 1.35 14.54
N LYS A 143 -1.94 2.49 13.83
CA LYS A 143 -2.99 2.83 12.84
C LYS A 143 -2.50 2.80 11.39
N LEU A 144 -1.19 2.92 11.15
CA LEU A 144 -0.63 2.81 9.81
C LEU A 144 -0.54 1.35 9.41
N THR A 145 -1.03 1.03 8.24
CA THR A 145 -1.01 -0.30 7.61
C THR A 145 0.39 -0.70 7.12
N SER A 146 1.41 -0.39 7.91
CA SER A 146 2.79 -0.68 7.58
C SER A 146 3.21 -2.00 8.21
N MET A 147 3.95 -2.80 7.48
CA MET A 147 4.59 -4.02 8.00
C MET A 147 5.79 -3.63 8.87
N ILE A 148 6.08 -4.48 9.86
CA ILE A 148 7.28 -4.38 10.70
C ILE A 148 8.17 -5.53 10.28
N ALA A 149 9.42 -5.25 9.98
CA ALA A 149 10.37 -6.25 9.53
C ALA A 149 11.77 -6.03 10.11
N SER A 150 12.52 -7.13 10.28
CA SER A 150 13.95 -7.04 10.52
C SER A 150 14.71 -6.66 9.24
N ALA A 151 15.87 -6.04 9.39
CA ALA A 151 16.74 -5.72 8.24
C ALA A 151 17.18 -6.99 7.47
N GLU A 152 17.34 -8.11 8.17
CA GLU A 152 17.67 -9.40 7.56
C GLU A 152 16.54 -9.89 6.65
N ASP A 153 15.29 -9.90 7.14
CA ASP A 153 14.13 -10.31 6.35
C ASP A 153 13.94 -9.41 5.12
N VAL A 154 14.11 -8.09 5.27
CA VAL A 154 14.08 -7.16 4.13
C VAL A 154 15.16 -7.50 3.11
N GLY A 155 16.38 -7.83 3.54
CA GLY A 155 17.47 -8.24 2.67
C GLY A 155 17.17 -9.54 1.90
N ILE A 156 16.58 -10.54 2.57
CA ILE A 156 16.15 -11.80 1.95
C ILE A 156 15.05 -11.53 0.91
N PHE A 157 14.05 -10.75 1.27
CA PHE A 157 12.95 -10.38 0.35
C PHE A 157 13.48 -9.65 -0.89
N LEU A 158 14.33 -8.64 -0.72
CA LEU A 158 14.91 -7.89 -1.83
C LEU A 158 15.76 -8.76 -2.76
N ARG A 159 16.50 -9.73 -2.19
CA ARG A 159 17.24 -10.71 -2.99
C ARG A 159 16.29 -11.55 -3.83
N ALA A 160 15.26 -12.14 -3.22
CA ALA A 160 14.27 -12.98 -3.91
C ALA A 160 13.53 -12.20 -5.01
N LEU A 161 13.25 -10.91 -4.77
CA LEU A 161 12.66 -10.02 -5.76
C LEU A 161 13.59 -9.78 -6.95
N ASN A 162 14.88 -9.55 -6.69
CA ASN A 162 15.85 -9.20 -7.73
C ASN A 162 16.34 -10.42 -8.54
N ASP A 163 16.47 -11.59 -7.91
CA ASP A 163 16.87 -12.82 -8.63
C ASP A 163 15.70 -13.55 -9.29
N GLY A 164 14.48 -13.05 -9.07
CA GLY A 164 13.25 -13.59 -9.68
C GLY A 164 12.67 -14.80 -8.98
N SER A 165 13.28 -15.28 -7.89
CA SER A 165 12.78 -16.46 -7.16
C SER A 165 11.46 -16.22 -6.42
N LEU A 166 11.04 -14.98 -6.31
CA LEU A 166 9.74 -14.58 -5.75
C LEU A 166 8.58 -14.81 -6.74
N PHE A 167 8.86 -14.94 -8.03
CA PHE A 167 7.87 -14.94 -9.08
C PHE A 167 7.64 -16.34 -9.66
N GLU A 168 6.39 -16.62 -9.99
CA GLU A 168 6.05 -17.73 -10.88
C GLU A 168 6.35 -17.39 -12.34
N GLU A 169 6.27 -18.41 -13.22
CA GLU A 169 6.53 -18.23 -14.64
C GLU A 169 5.63 -17.13 -15.26
N GLY A 170 6.23 -16.13 -15.89
CA GLY A 170 5.56 -14.98 -16.50
C GLY A 170 5.30 -13.80 -15.58
N GLU A 171 5.38 -13.93 -14.25
CA GLU A 171 5.14 -12.82 -13.33
C GLU A 171 6.28 -11.81 -13.32
N GLN A 172 7.51 -12.25 -13.51
CA GLN A 172 8.67 -11.36 -13.58
C GLN A 172 8.57 -10.36 -14.74
N GLU A 173 8.00 -10.79 -15.89
CA GLU A 173 7.75 -9.89 -17.02
C GLU A 173 6.70 -8.82 -16.66
N ILE A 174 5.63 -9.22 -15.94
CA ILE A 174 4.60 -8.30 -15.44
C ILE A 174 5.24 -7.30 -14.47
N TYR A 175 6.04 -7.77 -13.52
CA TYR A 175 6.74 -6.93 -12.56
C TYR A 175 7.66 -5.92 -13.24
N SER A 176 8.52 -6.37 -14.16
CA SER A 176 9.42 -5.49 -14.90
C SER A 176 8.66 -4.44 -15.74
N SER A 177 7.48 -4.78 -16.27
CA SER A 177 6.62 -3.84 -17.00
C SER A 177 6.06 -2.70 -16.14
N ILE A 178 5.99 -2.89 -14.82
CA ILE A 178 5.53 -1.87 -13.86
C ILE A 178 6.64 -0.85 -13.59
N TYR A 179 7.89 -1.31 -13.47
CA TYR A 179 9.04 -0.51 -13.03
C TYR A 179 9.92 0.02 -14.16
N VAL A 180 9.44 0.03 -15.40
CA VAL A 180 10.16 0.73 -16.47
C VAL A 180 10.17 2.22 -16.17
N TYR A 181 11.33 2.71 -15.75
CA TYR A 181 11.59 4.14 -15.64
C TYR A 181 11.60 4.75 -17.05
N ASN A 182 10.64 5.62 -17.33
CA ASN A 182 10.68 6.52 -18.48
C ASN A 182 11.14 7.91 -18.01
#